data_b553ab521ff4b7c0902239fc265b1369
#
_entry.id   b553ab521ff4b7c0902239fc265b1369
#
_cell.length_a   1.000
_cell.length_b   1.000
_cell.length_c   1.000
_cell.angle_alpha   90.00
_cell.angle_beta   90.00
_cell.angle_gamma   90.00
#
_symmetry.space_group_name_H-M   'P 1'
#
loop_
_entity.id
_entity.type
_entity.pdbx_description
1 polymer ?
#
loop_
_entity_poly.entity_id
_entity_poly.type
_entity_poly.pdbx_seq_one_letter_code
_entity_poly.pdbx_strand_id
1 'polypeptide(L)'
;LAGYRYRLGIDKSFGNDDYFSITADFRKYFWMKPVSLAFRATAISRFEKVVNSVFPYYVGNMGFVRGYGSILSTQIVDELQLDFSQLLGSKMAVAGFEVRLPFTGPKQLALIGSNFLLTDLAFFVDAGIAIDEFKHLKEGELIYAIQRDDNGNVILNNNGDPLYAYQYLKPALARSLGFSLRVNLFGAMILEPYYAR
;
A
#
# COMPACT_ATOMS: atom_id res chain seq x y z
N LEU A 1 -12.42 6.28 20.66
CA LEU A 1 -12.43 7.51 19.87
C LEU A 1 -13.25 7.31 18.61
N ALA A 2 -14.21 8.18 18.33
CA ALA A 2 -15.00 8.18 17.11
C ALA A 2 -14.81 9.52 16.39
N GLY A 3 -14.84 9.52 15.06
CA GLY A 3 -14.67 10.74 14.30
C GLY A 3 -14.30 10.47 12.85
N TYR A 4 -14.05 11.53 12.13
CA TYR A 4 -13.54 11.46 10.76
C TYR A 4 -12.50 12.55 10.51
N ARG A 5 -11.65 12.31 9.56
CA ARG A 5 -10.67 13.26 9.05
C ARG A 5 -10.65 13.18 7.54
N TYR A 6 -10.61 14.29 6.88
CA TYR A 6 -10.35 14.37 5.44
C TYR A 6 -9.26 15.40 5.16
N ARG A 7 -8.52 15.16 4.10
CA ARG A 7 -7.54 16.10 3.55
C ARG A 7 -7.67 16.07 2.03
N LEU A 8 -7.76 17.26 1.44
CA LEU A 8 -7.62 17.48 0.01
C LEU A 8 -6.40 18.36 -0.20
N GLY A 9 -5.47 17.90 -1.05
CA GLY A 9 -4.25 18.64 -1.39
C GLY A 9 -4.14 18.79 -2.90
N ILE A 10 -3.63 19.94 -3.31
CA ILE A 10 -3.28 20.24 -4.68
C ILE A 10 -1.86 20.78 -4.67
N ASP A 11 -0.98 20.18 -5.45
CA ASP A 11 0.43 20.54 -5.50
C ASP A 11 0.84 20.81 -6.96
N LYS A 12 1.61 21.86 -7.19
CA LYS A 12 2.21 22.18 -8.48
C LYS A 12 3.71 22.27 -8.32
N SER A 13 4.44 21.46 -9.10
CA SER A 13 5.90 21.57 -9.27
C SER A 13 6.20 22.31 -10.55
N PHE A 14 7.29 23.10 -10.52
CA PHE A 14 7.80 23.87 -11.64
C PHE A 14 9.26 23.53 -11.88
N GLY A 15 9.72 23.61 -13.11
CA GLY A 15 11.11 23.36 -13.48
C GLY A 15 11.27 22.12 -14.34
N ASN A 16 12.33 21.35 -14.12
CA ASN A 16 12.60 20.15 -14.90
C ASN A 16 11.51 19.10 -14.71
N ASP A 17 10.98 18.98 -13.47
CA ASP A 17 9.88 18.09 -13.11
C ASP A 17 8.58 18.90 -13.01
N ASP A 18 8.03 19.31 -14.17
CA ASP A 18 6.79 20.05 -14.26
C ASP A 18 5.59 19.09 -14.17
N TYR A 19 4.93 19.07 -13.01
CA TYR A 19 3.73 18.27 -12.80
C TYR A 19 2.70 19.00 -11.92
N PHE A 20 1.48 18.52 -11.98
CA PHE A 20 0.38 18.88 -11.10
C PHE A 20 -0.13 17.61 -10.42
N SER A 21 -0.35 17.67 -9.11
CA SER A 21 -0.89 16.53 -8.38
C SER A 21 -2.10 16.90 -7.52
N ILE A 22 -3.00 15.94 -7.38
CA ILE A 22 -4.17 16.01 -6.49
C ILE A 22 -4.07 14.84 -5.52
N THR A 23 -4.20 15.13 -4.24
CA THR A 23 -4.23 14.13 -3.17
C THR A 23 -5.53 14.23 -2.39
N ALA A 24 -6.20 13.11 -2.17
CA ALA A 24 -7.36 12.99 -1.29
C ALA A 24 -7.08 11.89 -0.24
N ASP A 25 -7.24 12.22 1.03
CA ASP A 25 -7.10 11.26 2.16
C ASP A 25 -8.37 11.38 3.02
N PHE A 26 -9.07 10.28 3.20
CA PHE A 26 -10.24 10.16 4.05
C PHE A 26 -10.01 9.07 5.08
N ARG A 27 -10.34 9.39 6.35
CA ARG A 27 -10.26 8.43 7.47
C ARG A 27 -11.52 8.54 8.31
N LYS A 28 -12.07 7.37 8.70
CA LYS A 28 -13.23 7.28 9.59
C LYS A 28 -12.92 6.31 10.72
N TYR A 29 -13.29 6.71 11.94
CA TYR A 29 -13.10 5.92 13.15
C TYR A 29 -14.44 5.71 13.83
N PHE A 30 -14.70 4.47 14.23
CA PHE A 30 -15.86 4.08 15.00
C PHE A 30 -15.38 3.43 16.29
N TRP A 31 -16.00 3.82 17.40
CA TRP A 31 -15.73 3.19 18.69
C TRP A 31 -16.88 2.24 19.03
N MET A 32 -16.55 0.96 19.19
CA MET A 32 -17.48 -0.11 19.58
C MET A 32 -16.80 -0.90 20.70
N LYS A 33 -16.95 -0.44 21.94
CA LYS A 33 -16.28 -1.03 23.12
C LYS A 33 -16.34 -2.57 23.10
N PRO A 34 -15.23 -3.30 23.26
CA PRO A 34 -13.88 -2.81 23.57
C PRO A 34 -13.01 -2.47 22.35
N VAL A 35 -13.50 -2.64 21.13
CA VAL A 35 -12.72 -2.43 19.89
C VAL A 35 -12.99 -1.08 19.26
N SER A 36 -12.05 -0.62 18.45
CA SER A 36 -12.25 0.50 17.54
C SER A 36 -12.04 0.05 16.10
N LEU A 37 -12.89 0.55 15.20
CA LEU A 37 -12.77 0.30 13.77
C LEU A 37 -12.18 1.54 13.12
N ALA A 38 -11.24 1.36 12.21
CA ALA A 38 -10.65 2.43 11.42
C ALA A 38 -10.76 2.09 9.94
N PHE A 39 -11.30 3.03 9.17
CA PHE A 39 -11.33 2.98 7.72
C PHE A 39 -10.44 4.09 7.17
N ARG A 40 -9.67 3.78 6.12
CA ARG A 40 -8.81 4.71 5.39
C ARG A 40 -9.06 4.56 3.90
N ALA A 41 -9.15 5.68 3.19
CA ALA A 41 -9.11 5.73 1.75
C ALA A 41 -8.20 6.87 1.31
N THR A 42 -7.25 6.59 0.43
CA THR A 42 -6.30 7.58 -0.10
C THR A 42 -6.25 7.45 -1.60
N ALA A 43 -6.37 8.57 -2.30
CA ALA A 43 -6.20 8.65 -3.75
C ALA A 43 -5.19 9.76 -4.07
N ILE A 44 -4.26 9.46 -4.96
CA ILE A 44 -3.26 10.41 -5.45
C ILE A 44 -3.28 10.32 -6.98
N SER A 45 -3.32 11.48 -7.64
CA SER A 45 -3.21 11.55 -9.11
C SER A 45 -2.21 12.62 -9.47
N ARG A 46 -1.18 12.24 -10.20
CA ARG A 46 -0.18 13.14 -10.75
C ARG A 46 -0.37 13.24 -12.25
N PHE A 47 -0.30 14.45 -12.78
CA PHE A 47 -0.41 14.78 -14.18
C PHE A 47 0.88 15.45 -14.59
N GLU A 48 1.68 14.74 -15.37
CA GLU A 48 3.00 15.18 -15.83
C GLU A 48 2.92 15.79 -17.21
N LYS A 49 3.74 16.80 -17.46
CA LYS A 49 3.88 17.39 -18.79
C LYS A 49 4.70 16.49 -19.72
N VAL A 50 5.71 15.84 -19.15
CA VAL A 50 6.52 14.81 -19.82
C VAL A 50 6.27 13.48 -19.12
N VAL A 51 5.82 12.48 -19.83
CA VAL A 51 5.50 11.16 -19.29
C VAL A 51 6.77 10.55 -18.67
N ASN A 52 6.61 10.01 -17.46
CA ASN A 52 7.69 9.38 -16.68
C ASN A 52 8.87 10.30 -16.32
N SER A 53 8.66 11.61 -16.24
CA SER A 53 9.68 12.55 -15.76
C SER A 53 9.95 12.41 -14.26
N VAL A 54 8.98 11.91 -13.50
CA VAL A 54 9.07 11.72 -12.07
C VAL A 54 8.82 10.25 -11.72
N PHE A 55 9.56 9.72 -10.74
CA PHE A 55 9.42 8.33 -10.30
C PHE A 55 7.96 8.01 -9.94
N PRO A 56 7.38 6.92 -10.44
CA PRO A 56 5.98 6.56 -10.21
C PRO A 56 5.72 6.24 -8.74
N TYR A 57 4.45 6.36 -8.32
CA TYR A 57 4.03 5.91 -7.00
C TYR A 57 4.03 4.39 -6.94
N TYR A 58 4.52 3.85 -5.85
CA TYR A 58 4.51 2.43 -5.54
C TYR A 58 3.40 2.12 -4.53
N VAL A 59 2.41 1.33 -4.96
CA VAL A 59 1.23 0.99 -4.13
C VAL A 59 1.59 0.13 -2.92
N GLY A 60 2.65 -0.68 -3.03
CA GLY A 60 3.12 -1.57 -1.95
C GLY A 60 4.00 -0.90 -0.89
N ASN A 61 4.12 0.43 -0.89
CA ASN A 61 4.79 1.14 0.20
C ASN A 61 4.05 0.88 1.53
N MET A 62 4.80 0.75 2.64
CA MET A 62 4.25 0.49 3.99
C MET A 62 3.16 1.49 4.42
N GLY A 63 3.17 2.72 3.91
CA GLY A 63 2.13 3.72 4.14
C GLY A 63 0.82 3.46 3.39
N PHE A 64 0.82 2.56 2.40
CA PHE A 64 -0.30 2.28 1.50
C PHE A 64 -0.83 0.85 1.70
N VAL A 65 -0.28 -0.14 1.02
CA VAL A 65 -0.65 -1.55 1.20
C VAL A 65 0.50 -2.26 1.90
N ARG A 66 0.27 -2.72 3.13
CA ARG A 66 1.29 -3.41 3.93
C ARG A 66 1.61 -4.78 3.35
N GLY A 67 2.82 -5.29 3.61
CA GLY A 67 3.27 -6.61 3.14
C GLY A 67 4.10 -6.59 1.86
N TYR A 68 4.07 -5.52 1.10
CA TYR A 68 4.82 -5.36 -0.14
C TYR A 68 6.15 -4.60 0.03
N GLY A 69 6.49 -4.15 1.24
CA GLY A 69 7.67 -3.32 1.51
C GLY A 69 9.02 -3.99 1.27
N SER A 70 9.06 -5.33 1.20
CA SER A 70 10.24 -6.12 0.90
C SER A 70 10.30 -6.63 -0.55
N ILE A 71 9.52 -6.09 -1.46
CA ILE A 71 9.45 -6.50 -2.89
C ILE A 71 10.78 -6.31 -3.65
N LEU A 72 11.79 -5.75 -3.05
CA LEU A 72 13.15 -5.92 -3.56
C LEU A 72 13.64 -7.38 -3.44
N SER A 73 12.91 -8.28 -2.75
CA SER A 73 13.14 -9.71 -2.83
C SER A 73 12.31 -10.28 -4.00
N THR A 74 12.98 -10.81 -4.97
CA THR A 74 12.46 -11.59 -6.11
C THR A 74 11.40 -12.62 -5.70
N GLN A 75 11.44 -13.11 -4.47
CA GLN A 75 10.57 -14.18 -3.96
C GLN A 75 9.08 -13.82 -3.93
N ILE A 76 8.72 -12.60 -3.51
CA ILE A 76 7.28 -12.22 -3.41
C ILE A 76 6.69 -11.99 -4.81
N VAL A 77 7.49 -11.43 -5.71
CA VAL A 77 7.09 -11.25 -7.11
C VAL A 77 6.83 -12.61 -7.76
N ASP A 78 7.64 -13.62 -7.43
CA ASP A 78 7.49 -14.99 -7.96
C ASP A 78 6.29 -15.71 -7.32
N GLU A 79 6.09 -15.61 -6.01
CA GLU A 79 4.93 -16.21 -5.33
C GLU A 79 3.58 -15.64 -5.83
N LEU A 80 3.52 -14.33 -6.10
CA LEU A 80 2.32 -13.66 -6.58
C LEU A 80 2.18 -13.68 -8.11
N GLN A 81 3.20 -14.13 -8.84
CA GLN A 81 3.30 -14.09 -10.31
C GLN A 81 3.06 -12.68 -10.89
N LEU A 82 3.44 -11.64 -10.13
CA LEU A 82 3.32 -10.24 -10.51
C LEU A 82 4.66 -9.69 -10.99
N ASP A 83 4.61 -8.78 -11.94
CA ASP A 83 5.74 -7.90 -12.24
C ASP A 83 5.67 -6.65 -11.38
N PHE A 84 6.82 -6.16 -10.89
CA PHE A 84 6.90 -4.96 -10.04
C PHE A 84 6.26 -3.73 -10.71
N SER A 85 6.39 -3.61 -12.02
CA SER A 85 5.81 -2.53 -12.81
C SER A 85 4.29 -2.45 -12.71
N GLN A 86 3.59 -3.58 -12.49
CA GLN A 86 2.14 -3.62 -12.32
C GLN A 86 1.66 -2.95 -11.02
N LEU A 87 2.58 -2.64 -10.10
CA LEU A 87 2.33 -1.99 -8.82
C LEU A 87 2.76 -0.52 -8.80
N LEU A 88 3.23 -0.02 -9.95
CA LEU A 88 3.67 1.36 -10.15
C LEU A 88 2.66 2.15 -10.98
N GLY A 89 2.63 3.47 -10.76
CA GLY A 89 1.82 4.37 -11.59
C GLY A 89 1.87 5.82 -11.13
N SER A 90 1.47 6.72 -12.00
CA SER A 90 1.33 8.15 -11.70
C SER A 90 0.05 8.47 -10.93
N LYS A 91 -0.89 7.53 -10.90
CA LYS A 91 -2.15 7.60 -10.16
C LYS A 91 -2.30 6.37 -9.29
N MET A 92 -2.77 6.56 -8.06
CA MET A 92 -2.90 5.49 -7.08
C MET A 92 -4.16 5.67 -6.25
N ALA A 93 -4.84 4.57 -5.96
CA ALA A 93 -5.95 4.53 -5.01
C ALA A 93 -5.73 3.37 -4.04
N VAL A 94 -5.90 3.65 -2.75
CA VAL A 94 -5.70 2.68 -1.66
C VAL A 94 -6.85 2.78 -0.68
N ALA A 95 -7.34 1.64 -0.21
CA ALA A 95 -8.28 1.54 0.89
C ALA A 95 -7.75 0.57 1.95
N GLY A 96 -8.01 0.87 3.21
CA GLY A 96 -7.62 0.02 4.32
C GLY A 96 -8.69 0.02 5.41
N PHE A 97 -8.86 -1.12 6.02
CA PHE A 97 -9.76 -1.31 7.16
C PHE A 97 -9.00 -1.98 8.30
N GLU A 98 -9.18 -1.48 9.52
CA GLU A 98 -8.54 -2.03 10.71
C GLU A 98 -9.54 -2.21 11.84
N VAL A 99 -9.43 -3.33 12.53
CA VAL A 99 -10.06 -3.60 13.82
C VAL A 99 -8.98 -3.52 14.89
N ARG A 100 -9.07 -2.56 15.79
CA ARG A 100 -8.07 -2.31 16.83
C ARG A 100 -8.63 -2.68 18.19
N LEU A 101 -7.89 -3.48 18.93
CA LEU A 101 -8.19 -3.88 20.29
C LEU A 101 -7.14 -3.27 21.23
N PRO A 102 -7.49 -2.30 22.09
CA PRO A 102 -6.62 -1.80 23.14
C PRO A 102 -6.29 -2.92 24.14
N PHE A 103 -5.07 -3.46 24.06
CA PHE A 103 -4.66 -4.60 24.87
C PHE A 103 -4.20 -4.17 26.26
N THR A 104 -3.28 -3.21 26.31
CA THR A 104 -2.89 -2.58 27.58
C THR A 104 -3.11 -1.06 27.52
N GLY A 105 -3.56 -0.49 28.63
CA GLY A 105 -3.84 0.95 28.70
C GLY A 105 -4.71 1.33 29.88
N PRO A 106 -5.36 2.49 29.86
CA PRO A 106 -6.28 2.91 30.91
C PRO A 106 -7.39 1.88 31.13
N LYS A 107 -7.68 1.54 32.38
CA LYS A 107 -8.68 0.50 32.78
C LYS A 107 -10.06 0.64 32.13
N GLN A 108 -10.42 1.86 31.75
CA GLN A 108 -11.72 2.13 31.12
C GLN A 108 -11.77 1.76 29.61
N LEU A 109 -10.61 1.63 28.97
CA LEU A 109 -10.46 1.49 27.51
C LEU A 109 -9.80 0.17 27.10
N ALA A 110 -8.87 -0.35 27.93
CA ALA A 110 -8.06 -1.51 27.60
C ALA A 110 -8.47 -2.76 28.36
N LEU A 111 -8.09 -3.94 27.87
CA LEU A 111 -8.30 -5.22 28.50
C LEU A 111 -7.48 -5.36 29.79
N ILE A 112 -6.24 -4.90 29.77
CA ILE A 112 -5.31 -4.93 30.91
C ILE A 112 -4.97 -3.50 31.29
N GLY A 113 -5.18 -3.14 32.55
CA GLY A 113 -4.88 -1.81 33.07
C GLY A 113 -3.37 -1.57 33.12
N SER A 114 -2.90 -0.52 32.45
CA SER A 114 -1.53 -0.03 32.51
C SER A 114 -1.51 1.48 32.35
N ASN A 115 -0.64 2.15 33.10
CA ASN A 115 -0.50 3.59 33.01
C ASN A 115 0.72 4.03 32.19
N PHE A 116 1.66 3.12 31.92
CA PHE A 116 2.90 3.45 31.23
C PHE A 116 3.10 2.68 29.93
N LEU A 117 2.52 1.49 29.81
CA LEU A 117 2.60 0.69 28.60
C LEU A 117 1.23 0.69 27.91
N LEU A 118 1.15 1.32 26.77
CA LEU A 118 -0.06 1.37 25.96
C LEU A 118 0.16 0.52 24.71
N THR A 119 -0.62 -0.56 24.58
CA THR A 119 -0.51 -1.45 23.44
C THR A 119 -1.86 -1.68 22.77
N ASP A 120 -1.88 -1.62 21.45
CA ASP A 120 -3.05 -1.96 20.62
C ASP A 120 -2.70 -3.14 19.71
N LEU A 121 -3.53 -4.16 19.73
CA LEU A 121 -3.51 -5.22 18.72
C LEU A 121 -4.47 -4.83 17.60
N ALA A 122 -3.99 -4.83 16.36
CA ALA A 122 -4.80 -4.51 15.20
C ALA A 122 -4.81 -5.66 14.20
N PHE A 123 -5.99 -5.96 13.65
CA PHE A 123 -6.17 -6.76 12.45
C PHE A 123 -6.52 -5.82 11.31
N PHE A 124 -5.91 -6.02 10.15
CA PHE A 124 -6.10 -5.14 9.02
C PHE A 124 -6.28 -5.88 7.70
N VAL A 125 -6.96 -5.20 6.78
CA VAL A 125 -7.05 -5.55 5.37
C VAL A 125 -6.76 -4.28 4.59
N ASP A 126 -5.80 -4.34 3.68
CA ASP A 126 -5.46 -3.25 2.77
C ASP A 126 -5.67 -3.71 1.33
N ALA A 127 -6.08 -2.79 0.47
CA ALA A 127 -6.16 -2.99 -0.97
C ALA A 127 -5.77 -1.70 -1.69
N GLY A 128 -5.09 -1.82 -2.83
CA GLY A 128 -4.69 -0.65 -3.60
C GLY A 128 -4.31 -1.00 -5.03
N ILE A 129 -4.39 -0.01 -5.89
CA ILE A 129 -4.02 -0.12 -7.29
C ILE A 129 -3.26 1.14 -7.72
N ALA A 130 -2.24 0.96 -8.53
CA ALA A 130 -1.53 2.04 -9.21
C ALA A 130 -1.71 1.92 -10.72
N ILE A 131 -1.86 3.05 -11.41
CA ILE A 131 -2.07 3.11 -12.86
C ILE A 131 -1.44 4.40 -13.41
N ASP A 132 -1.08 4.40 -14.68
CA ASP A 132 -0.72 5.62 -15.39
C ASP A 132 -1.92 6.23 -16.11
N GLU A 133 -2.68 5.41 -16.82
CA GLU A 133 -3.90 5.84 -17.49
C GLU A 133 -5.07 4.90 -17.19
N PHE A 134 -6.28 5.43 -17.13
CA PHE A 134 -7.49 4.61 -16.87
C PHE A 134 -7.77 3.57 -17.94
N LYS A 135 -7.30 3.78 -19.18
CA LYS A 135 -7.42 2.79 -20.26
C LYS A 135 -6.66 1.51 -19.96
N HIS A 136 -5.52 1.59 -19.21
CA HIS A 136 -4.69 0.44 -18.87
C HIS A 136 -5.40 -0.57 -17.96
N LEU A 137 -6.47 -0.17 -17.27
CA LEU A 137 -7.32 -1.11 -16.51
C LEU A 137 -8.00 -2.15 -17.41
N LYS A 138 -8.27 -1.81 -18.67
CA LYS A 138 -8.93 -2.71 -19.63
C LYS A 138 -7.93 -3.35 -20.59
N GLU A 139 -7.07 -2.54 -21.18
CA GLU A 139 -6.20 -2.92 -22.30
C GLU A 139 -4.82 -3.42 -21.81
N GLY A 140 -4.44 -3.08 -20.57
CA GLY A 140 -3.08 -3.24 -20.09
C GLY A 140 -2.17 -2.13 -20.60
N GLU A 141 -0.94 -2.15 -20.11
CA GLU A 141 0.14 -1.28 -20.54
C GLU A 141 1.26 -2.12 -21.14
N LEU A 142 1.92 -1.62 -22.18
CA LEU A 142 3.07 -2.30 -22.78
C LEU A 142 4.29 -2.13 -21.89
N ILE A 143 4.66 -3.18 -21.20
CA ILE A 143 5.73 -3.18 -20.19
C ILE A 143 6.82 -4.16 -20.61
N TYR A 144 8.08 -3.81 -20.36
CA TYR A 144 9.22 -4.71 -20.48
C TYR A 144 9.35 -5.52 -19.19
N ALA A 145 8.83 -6.72 -19.20
CA ALA A 145 8.66 -7.55 -18.02
C ALA A 145 9.19 -8.98 -18.23
N ILE A 146 9.35 -9.70 -17.13
CA ILE A 146 9.79 -11.10 -17.12
C ILE A 146 8.75 -11.95 -17.85
N GLN A 147 9.23 -12.78 -18.79
CA GLN A 147 8.38 -13.77 -19.46
C GLN A 147 8.08 -14.95 -18.54
N ARG A 148 6.81 -15.36 -18.54
CA ARG A 148 6.34 -16.55 -17.82
C ARG A 148 5.67 -17.52 -18.77
N ASP A 149 5.75 -18.81 -18.47
CA ASP A 149 5.02 -19.85 -19.17
C ASP A 149 3.53 -19.88 -18.77
N ASP A 150 2.74 -20.74 -19.40
CA ASP A 150 1.30 -20.91 -19.11
C ASP A 150 1.02 -21.37 -17.68
N ASN A 151 2.02 -21.90 -16.97
CA ASN A 151 1.94 -22.30 -15.56
C ASN A 151 2.43 -21.20 -14.61
N GLY A 152 2.86 -20.04 -15.14
CA GLY A 152 3.35 -18.90 -14.36
C GLY A 152 4.83 -18.98 -13.99
N ASN A 153 5.58 -20.01 -14.43
CA ASN A 153 7.01 -20.12 -14.15
C ASN A 153 7.81 -19.16 -15.01
N VAL A 154 8.88 -18.62 -14.45
CA VAL A 154 9.80 -17.73 -15.18
C VAL A 154 10.53 -18.52 -16.28
N ILE A 155 10.49 -17.99 -17.50
CA ILE A 155 11.24 -18.56 -18.64
C ILE A 155 12.67 -18.06 -18.52
N LEU A 156 13.62 -19.00 -18.49
CA LEU A 156 15.05 -18.71 -18.38
C LEU A 156 15.74 -18.86 -19.74
N ASN A 157 16.80 -18.09 -19.94
CA ASN A 157 17.71 -18.27 -21.07
C ASN A 157 18.66 -19.47 -20.82
N ASN A 158 19.52 -19.76 -21.79
CA ASN A 158 20.49 -20.88 -21.71
C ASN A 158 21.53 -20.70 -20.56
N ASN A 159 21.65 -19.49 -20.00
CA ASN A 159 22.57 -19.19 -18.90
C ASN A 159 21.86 -19.22 -17.52
N GLY A 160 20.54 -19.46 -17.50
CA GLY A 160 19.74 -19.46 -16.27
C GLY A 160 19.21 -18.09 -15.85
N ASP A 161 19.35 -17.05 -16.70
CA ASP A 161 18.82 -15.73 -16.40
C ASP A 161 17.38 -15.59 -16.91
N PRO A 162 16.50 -14.77 -16.23
CA PRO A 162 15.16 -14.51 -16.70
C PRO A 162 15.12 -13.87 -18.08
N LEU A 163 14.23 -14.34 -18.94
CA LEU A 163 13.95 -13.70 -20.21
C LEU A 163 12.97 -12.53 -20.01
N TYR A 164 13.25 -11.41 -20.68
CA TYR A 164 12.40 -10.23 -20.68
C TYR A 164 11.86 -9.96 -22.08
N ALA A 165 10.62 -9.53 -22.16
CA ALA A 165 10.00 -9.06 -23.40
C ALA A 165 8.96 -7.98 -23.13
N TYR A 166 8.64 -7.24 -24.19
CA TYR A 166 7.50 -6.33 -24.15
C TYR A 166 6.21 -7.12 -24.18
N GLN A 167 5.36 -6.91 -23.18
CA GLN A 167 4.05 -7.57 -23.09
C GLN A 167 3.01 -6.60 -22.50
N TYR A 168 1.74 -6.81 -22.86
CA TYR A 168 0.64 -6.04 -22.31
C TYR A 168 0.25 -6.62 -20.95
N LEU A 169 0.60 -5.92 -19.88
CA LEU A 169 0.23 -6.30 -18.51
C LEU A 169 -0.80 -5.32 -17.95
N LYS A 170 -1.80 -5.86 -17.27
CA LYS A 170 -2.78 -5.02 -16.56
C LYS A 170 -2.23 -4.63 -15.19
N PRO A 171 -2.55 -3.42 -14.70
CA PRO A 171 -2.24 -3.04 -13.33
C PRO A 171 -2.76 -4.07 -12.33
N ALA A 172 -1.95 -4.41 -11.34
CA ALA A 172 -2.30 -5.39 -10.35
C ALA A 172 -3.02 -4.75 -9.16
N LEU A 173 -4.07 -5.41 -8.68
CA LEU A 173 -4.69 -5.05 -7.42
C LEU A 173 -3.85 -5.63 -6.27
N ALA A 174 -3.03 -4.81 -5.64
CA ALA A 174 -2.33 -5.17 -4.40
C ALA A 174 -3.36 -5.38 -3.29
N ARG A 175 -3.27 -6.50 -2.58
CA ARG A 175 -4.14 -6.84 -1.44
C ARG A 175 -3.31 -7.44 -0.34
N SER A 176 -3.61 -7.08 0.90
CA SER A 176 -2.98 -7.73 2.05
C SER A 176 -3.95 -7.83 3.22
N LEU A 177 -3.71 -8.81 4.03
CA LEU A 177 -4.37 -8.97 5.33
C LEU A 177 -3.30 -9.32 6.36
N GLY A 178 -3.51 -8.90 7.61
CA GLY A 178 -2.52 -9.16 8.62
C GLY A 178 -2.92 -8.64 10.00
N PHE A 179 -1.93 -8.66 10.86
CA PHE A 179 -2.06 -8.11 12.21
C PHE A 179 -0.84 -7.26 12.55
N SER A 180 -1.02 -6.27 13.41
CA SER A 180 0.04 -5.45 13.97
C SER A 180 -0.10 -5.31 15.47
N LEU A 181 1.03 -5.14 16.15
CA LEU A 181 1.10 -4.79 17.56
C LEU A 181 1.68 -3.38 17.66
N ARG A 182 0.84 -2.42 18.03
CA ARG A 182 1.29 -1.06 18.28
C ARG A 182 1.66 -0.91 19.73
N VAL A 183 2.90 -0.54 20.02
CA VAL A 183 3.42 -0.32 21.36
C VAL A 183 3.83 1.14 21.49
N ASN A 184 3.12 1.88 22.34
CA ASN A 184 3.48 3.24 22.69
C ASN A 184 4.31 3.24 23.97
N LEU A 185 5.58 3.58 23.84
CA LEU A 185 6.53 3.65 24.93
C LEU A 185 6.57 5.08 25.50
N PHE A 186 5.94 5.27 26.63
CA PHE A 186 5.93 6.53 27.40
C PHE A 186 5.46 7.77 26.61
N GLY A 187 4.73 7.60 25.52
CA GLY A 187 4.33 8.70 24.63
C GLY A 187 5.45 9.29 23.76
N ALA A 188 6.68 8.81 23.90
CA ALA A 188 7.84 9.31 23.17
C ALA A 188 8.11 8.56 21.86
N MET A 189 7.80 7.27 21.81
CA MET A 189 8.04 6.42 20.64
C MET A 189 6.89 5.43 20.44
N ILE A 190 6.51 5.23 19.18
CA ILE A 190 5.55 4.21 18.78
C ILE A 190 6.29 3.18 17.93
N LEU A 191 6.30 1.92 18.38
CA LEU A 191 6.74 0.77 17.61
C LEU A 191 5.49 0.05 17.07
N GLU A 192 5.51 -0.32 15.81
CA GLU A 192 4.40 -1.04 15.17
C GLU A 192 4.94 -2.18 14.29
N PRO A 193 5.47 -3.28 14.88
CA PRO A 193 5.72 -4.49 14.14
C PRO A 193 4.41 -5.05 13.59
N TYR A 194 4.45 -5.54 12.35
CA TYR A 194 3.30 -6.16 11.71
C TYR A 194 3.70 -7.39 10.90
N TYR A 195 2.75 -8.30 10.73
CA TYR A 195 2.79 -9.39 9.78
C TYR A 195 1.66 -9.20 8.76
N ALA A 196 1.97 -9.30 7.49
CA ALA A 196 1.02 -9.16 6.39
C ALA A 196 1.26 -10.26 5.34
N ARG A 197 0.15 -10.73 4.75
CA ARG A 197 0.15 -11.66 3.63
C ARG A 197 -0.80 -11.20 2.55
#